data_5b5817ede11ff75ab05b76967048ffa9
#
_entry.id   5b5817ede11ff75ab05b76967048ffa9
#
_cell.length_a   1.000
_cell.length_b   1.000
_cell.length_c   1.000
_cell.angle_alpha   90.00
_cell.angle_beta   90.00
_cell.angle_gamma   90.00
#
_symmetry.space_group_name_H-M   'P 1'
#
loop_
_entity.id
_entity.type
_entity.pdbx_description
1 polymer ?
#
loop_
_entity_poly.entity_id
_entity_poly.type
_entity_poly.pdbx_seq_one_letter_code
_entity_poly.pdbx_strand_id
1 'polypeptide(L)'
;MYRYRVKLILWLGFFLRLGIAFFNGFVGPTYGSSDDALGFHLMAADFSQNLEFDVFILTYIYMYILGIFYFITTDSLFLGSALSASGWLASAFILLRIMRILSFKMSDQWWVMLIYALIPTSLMYTSVTLREPF
;
A
#
# COMPACT_ATOMS: atom_id res chain seq x y z
N MET A 1 26.36 10.90 1.64
CA MET A 1 25.75 10.99 0.30
C MET A 1 24.75 9.85 0.02
N TYR A 2 25.08 8.58 0.13
CA TYR A 2 24.18 7.43 -0.16
C TYR A 2 22.93 7.35 0.72
N ARG A 3 23.01 7.65 2.01
CA ARG A 3 21.82 7.63 2.91
C ARG A 3 20.71 8.58 2.48
N TYR A 4 21.05 9.73 1.93
CA TYR A 4 20.08 10.67 1.38
C TYR A 4 19.43 10.13 0.11
N ARG A 5 20.23 9.52 -0.78
CA ARG A 5 19.73 8.93 -2.03
C ARG A 5 18.74 7.79 -1.80
N VAL A 6 18.99 6.92 -0.80
CA VAL A 6 18.05 5.84 -0.44
C VAL A 6 16.72 6.41 0.05
N LYS A 7 16.77 7.43 0.92
CA LYS A 7 15.54 8.09 1.39
C LYS A 7 14.78 8.75 0.22
N LEU A 8 15.50 9.39 -0.70
CA LEU A 8 14.90 10.02 -1.88
C LEU A 8 14.14 8.99 -2.74
N ILE A 9 14.74 7.80 -3.00
CA ILE A 9 14.08 6.72 -3.75
C ILE A 9 12.79 6.29 -3.07
N LEU A 10 12.79 6.12 -1.75
CA LEU A 10 11.60 5.70 -1.01
C LEU A 10 10.49 6.75 -1.11
N TRP A 11 10.81 8.02 -0.95
CA TRP A 11 9.83 9.11 -1.10
C TRP A 11 9.31 9.23 -2.53
N LEU A 12 10.19 9.12 -3.54
CA LEU A 12 9.77 9.13 -4.94
C LEU A 12 8.85 7.94 -5.24
N GLY A 13 9.19 6.74 -4.77
CA GLY A 13 8.35 5.55 -4.91
C GLY A 13 6.99 5.70 -4.22
N PHE A 14 6.95 6.34 -3.06
CA PHE A 14 5.72 6.63 -2.33
C PHE A 14 4.84 7.64 -3.07
N PHE A 15 5.41 8.78 -3.50
CA PHE A 15 4.65 9.79 -4.23
C PHE A 15 4.15 9.28 -5.60
N LEU A 16 4.92 8.41 -6.25
CA LEU A 16 4.46 7.75 -7.48
C LEU A 16 3.21 6.89 -7.21
N ARG A 17 3.21 6.12 -6.12
CA ARG A 17 2.05 5.33 -5.70
C ARG A 17 0.85 6.19 -5.33
N LEU A 18 1.07 7.28 -4.62
CA LEU A 18 -0.01 8.23 -4.32
C LEU A 18 -0.57 8.88 -5.59
N GLY A 19 0.26 9.16 -6.59
CA GLY A 19 -0.19 9.66 -7.90
C GLY A 19 -1.09 8.65 -8.63
N ILE A 20 -0.71 7.37 -8.63
CA ILE A 20 -1.54 6.30 -9.19
C ILE A 20 -2.83 6.12 -8.37
N ALA A 21 -2.74 6.15 -7.04
CA ALA A 21 -3.90 6.08 -6.16
C ALA A 21 -4.88 7.25 -6.40
N PHE A 22 -4.36 8.44 -6.59
CA PHE A 22 -5.16 9.61 -6.94
C PHE A 22 -5.87 9.43 -8.28
N PHE A 23 -5.13 8.99 -9.31
CA PHE A 23 -5.71 8.71 -10.61
C PHE A 23 -6.83 7.66 -10.52
N ASN A 24 -6.57 6.55 -9.82
CA ASN A 24 -7.55 5.48 -9.62
C ASN A 24 -8.79 5.94 -8.85
N GLY A 25 -8.64 6.83 -7.88
CA GLY A 25 -9.75 7.30 -7.03
C GLY A 25 -10.60 8.41 -7.65
N PHE A 26 -10.05 9.23 -8.55
CA PHE A 26 -10.72 10.43 -9.05
C PHE A 26 -10.89 10.50 -10.57
N VAL A 27 -10.07 9.79 -11.34
CA VAL A 27 -10.09 9.87 -12.82
C VAL A 27 -10.69 8.62 -13.43
N GLY A 28 -10.31 7.45 -12.96
CA GLY A 28 -10.83 6.19 -13.45
C GLY A 28 -9.96 4.99 -13.06
N PRO A 29 -10.48 3.77 -13.20
CA PRO A 29 -9.78 2.56 -12.78
C PRO A 29 -8.47 2.41 -13.57
N THR A 30 -7.37 2.26 -12.85
CA THR A 30 -6.07 1.94 -13.44
C THR A 30 -6.01 0.45 -13.83
N TYR A 31 -5.12 0.12 -14.74
CA TYR A 31 -4.88 -1.27 -15.13
C TYR A 31 -4.53 -2.11 -13.89
N GLY A 32 -5.30 -3.17 -13.66
CA GLY A 32 -5.15 -4.04 -12.48
C GLY A 32 -6.00 -3.65 -11.26
N SER A 33 -6.73 -2.53 -11.29
CA SER A 33 -7.72 -2.15 -10.27
C SER A 33 -9.13 -2.63 -10.66
N SER A 34 -9.25 -3.92 -10.98
CA SER A 34 -10.52 -4.51 -11.39
C SER A 34 -11.45 -4.83 -10.21
N ASP A 35 -12.40 -5.71 -10.42
CA ASP A 35 -13.50 -6.06 -9.52
C ASP A 35 -13.09 -6.35 -8.06
N ASP A 36 -11.88 -6.87 -7.85
CA ASP A 36 -11.37 -7.19 -6.50
C ASP A 36 -11.15 -5.91 -5.65
N ALA A 37 -10.57 -4.88 -6.23
CA ALA A 37 -10.33 -3.61 -5.51
C ALA A 37 -11.65 -2.96 -5.09
N LEU A 38 -12.62 -2.98 -6.00
CA LEU A 38 -13.97 -2.49 -5.72
C LEU A 38 -14.68 -3.37 -4.70
N GLY A 39 -14.54 -4.69 -4.79
CA GLY A 39 -15.10 -5.65 -3.84
C GLY A 39 -14.60 -5.40 -2.41
N PHE A 40 -13.29 -5.26 -2.22
CA PHE A 40 -12.71 -4.94 -0.90
C PHE A 40 -13.12 -3.56 -0.39
N HIS A 41 -13.24 -2.58 -1.27
CA HIS A 41 -13.72 -1.26 -0.91
C HIS A 41 -15.16 -1.31 -0.40
N LEU A 42 -16.06 -1.97 -1.14
CA LEU A 42 -17.47 -2.09 -0.76
C LEU A 42 -17.65 -2.87 0.55
N MET A 43 -16.94 -4.00 0.72
CA MET A 43 -16.97 -4.78 1.96
C MET A 43 -16.46 -3.96 3.16
N ALA A 44 -15.39 -3.17 2.97
CA ALA A 44 -14.85 -2.32 4.02
C ALA A 44 -15.79 -1.15 4.35
N ALA A 45 -16.45 -0.57 3.34
CA ALA A 45 -17.44 0.49 3.52
C ALA A 45 -18.68 -0.03 4.30
N ASP A 46 -19.17 -1.22 3.95
CA ASP A 46 -20.27 -1.87 4.67
C ASP A 46 -19.88 -2.18 6.12
N PHE A 47 -18.74 -2.80 6.34
CA PHE A 47 -18.21 -3.07 7.67
C PHE A 47 -18.04 -1.78 8.49
N SER A 48 -17.64 -0.67 7.87
CA SER A 48 -17.43 0.61 8.56
C SER A 48 -18.72 1.20 9.14
N GLN A 49 -19.88 0.83 8.61
CA GLN A 49 -21.17 1.33 9.08
C GLN A 49 -21.63 0.69 10.39
N ASN A 50 -21.34 -0.61 10.57
CA ASN A 50 -21.88 -1.39 11.69
C ASN A 50 -20.81 -1.88 12.66
N LEU A 51 -19.56 -2.04 12.21
CA LEU A 51 -18.43 -2.63 12.97
C LEU A 51 -18.76 -3.99 13.61
N GLU A 52 -19.61 -4.78 12.97
CA GLU A 52 -20.02 -6.08 13.45
C GLU A 52 -18.97 -7.15 13.09
N PHE A 53 -18.40 -7.80 14.11
CA PHE A 53 -17.45 -8.90 13.97
C PHE A 53 -18.13 -10.25 14.22
N ASP A 54 -19.25 -10.53 13.56
CA ASP A 54 -20.00 -11.78 13.77
C ASP A 54 -19.16 -13.02 13.50
N VAL A 55 -18.34 -12.98 12.46
CA VAL A 55 -17.36 -14.02 12.14
C VAL A 55 -16.06 -13.38 11.71
N PHE A 56 -15.05 -13.42 12.58
CA PHE A 56 -13.71 -12.95 12.22
C PHE A 56 -13.02 -13.99 11.34
N ILE A 57 -12.87 -13.65 10.05
CA ILE A 57 -12.14 -14.47 9.08
C ILE A 57 -10.79 -13.82 8.81
N LEU A 58 -9.71 -14.51 9.17
CA LEU A 58 -8.33 -14.00 9.01
C LEU A 58 -8.02 -13.58 7.57
N THR A 59 -8.64 -14.24 6.60
CA THR A 59 -8.51 -13.91 5.18
C THR A 59 -8.97 -12.49 4.83
N TYR A 60 -9.86 -11.91 5.63
CA TYR A 60 -10.39 -10.56 5.44
C TYR A 60 -9.77 -9.51 6.37
N ILE A 61 -8.64 -9.82 6.99
CA ILE A 61 -7.97 -8.89 7.93
C ILE A 61 -7.71 -7.50 7.31
N TYR A 62 -7.36 -7.46 6.02
CA TYR A 62 -7.15 -6.21 5.31
C TYR A 62 -8.45 -5.39 5.19
N MET A 63 -9.58 -6.05 4.90
CA MET A 63 -10.89 -5.42 4.85
C MET A 63 -11.28 -4.81 6.22
N TYR A 64 -11.02 -5.51 7.32
CA TYR A 64 -11.30 -4.98 8.67
C TYR A 64 -10.43 -3.75 8.99
N ILE A 65 -9.13 -3.80 8.67
CA ILE A 65 -8.23 -2.64 8.84
C ILE A 65 -8.74 -1.45 8.01
N LEU A 66 -9.10 -1.68 6.75
CA LEU A 66 -9.62 -0.67 5.85
C LEU A 66 -10.96 -0.12 6.34
N GLY A 67 -11.86 -0.98 6.81
CA GLY A 67 -13.15 -0.56 7.35
C GLY A 67 -13.04 0.25 8.63
N ILE A 68 -12.14 -0.11 9.55
CA ILE A 68 -11.84 0.72 10.72
C ILE A 68 -11.29 2.09 10.27
N PHE A 69 -10.43 2.10 9.26
CA PHE A 69 -9.91 3.34 8.71
C PHE A 69 -11.02 4.20 8.09
N TYR A 70 -11.96 3.61 7.37
CA TYR A 70 -13.12 4.30 6.81
C TYR A 70 -14.06 4.81 7.89
N PHE A 71 -14.26 4.07 8.98
CA PHE A 71 -15.07 4.52 10.12
C PHE A 71 -14.52 5.80 10.75
N ILE A 72 -13.21 5.97 10.81
CA ILE A 72 -12.55 7.16 11.38
C ILE A 72 -12.53 8.34 10.38
N THR A 73 -12.48 8.04 9.07
CA THR A 73 -12.31 9.03 8.02
C THR A 73 -13.56 9.16 7.15
N THR A 74 -13.53 8.53 6.02
CA THR A 74 -14.63 8.39 5.05
C THR A 74 -14.32 7.27 4.08
N ASP A 75 -15.33 6.64 3.53
CA ASP A 75 -15.19 5.62 2.50
C ASP A 75 -14.74 6.27 1.16
N SER A 76 -13.51 5.98 0.77
CA SER A 76 -12.94 6.50 -0.47
C SER A 76 -11.91 5.54 -1.04
N LEU A 77 -12.03 5.24 -2.34
CA LEU A 77 -11.05 4.45 -3.09
C LEU A 77 -9.64 5.06 -3.02
N PHE A 78 -9.55 6.38 -3.05
CA PHE A 78 -8.27 7.08 -2.89
C PHE A 78 -7.67 6.82 -1.51
N LEU A 79 -8.47 6.96 -0.45
CA LEU A 79 -7.97 6.75 0.92
C LEU A 79 -7.56 5.30 1.16
N GLY A 80 -8.32 4.31 0.64
CA GLY A 80 -7.94 2.91 0.71
C GLY A 80 -6.62 2.63 -0.01
N SER A 81 -6.46 3.20 -1.20
CA SER A 81 -5.21 3.10 -1.98
C SER A 81 -4.04 3.82 -1.29
N ALA A 82 -4.28 4.96 -0.67
CA ALA A 82 -3.27 5.70 0.10
C ALA A 82 -2.84 4.92 1.36
N LEU A 83 -3.76 4.18 2.00
CA LEU A 83 -3.42 3.26 3.09
C LEU A 83 -2.50 2.14 2.62
N SER A 84 -2.79 1.52 1.47
CA SER A 84 -1.93 0.50 0.85
C SER A 84 -0.54 1.05 0.52
N ALA A 85 -0.46 2.24 -0.07
CA ALA A 85 0.82 2.91 -0.34
C ALA A 85 1.61 3.21 0.95
N SER A 86 0.92 3.56 2.03
CA SER A 86 1.53 3.80 3.34
C SER A 86 2.06 2.50 3.95
N GLY A 87 1.34 1.39 3.80
CA GLY A 87 1.79 0.05 4.16
C GLY A 87 3.07 -0.35 3.41
N TRP A 88 3.10 -0.08 2.10
CA TRP A 88 4.33 -0.28 1.31
C TRP A 88 5.51 0.54 1.85
N LEU A 89 5.29 1.81 2.18
CA LEU A 89 6.34 2.66 2.73
C LEU A 89 6.86 2.14 4.08
N ALA A 90 5.96 1.68 4.95
CA ALA A 90 6.33 1.07 6.22
C ALA A 90 7.18 -0.20 6.01
N SER A 91 6.77 -1.09 5.11
CA SER A 91 7.53 -2.30 4.77
C SER A 91 8.89 -1.99 4.16
N ALA A 92 8.99 -0.94 3.34
CA ALA A 92 10.27 -0.46 2.80
C ALA A 92 11.24 0.02 3.90
N PHE A 93 10.73 0.73 4.92
CA PHE A 93 11.56 1.13 6.07
C PHE A 93 12.01 -0.07 6.90
N ILE A 94 11.13 -1.06 7.09
CA ILE A 94 11.48 -2.31 7.80
C ILE A 94 12.57 -3.05 7.02
N LEU A 95 12.41 -3.23 5.71
CA LEU A 95 13.41 -3.86 4.85
C LEU A 95 14.76 -3.14 4.93
N LEU A 96 14.75 -1.81 4.85
CA LEU A 96 15.97 -1.02 4.98
C LEU A 96 16.63 -1.19 6.36
N ARG A 97 15.84 -1.31 7.42
CA ARG A 97 16.34 -1.60 8.77
C ARG A 97 16.98 -2.98 8.86
N ILE A 98 16.34 -4.00 8.29
CA ILE A 98 16.88 -5.36 8.24
C ILE A 98 18.22 -5.39 7.50
N MET A 99 18.30 -4.75 6.34
CA MET A 99 19.57 -4.68 5.58
C MET A 99 20.70 -4.01 6.37
N ARG A 100 20.38 -3.00 7.18
CA ARG A 100 21.37 -2.35 8.07
C ARG A 100 21.85 -3.29 9.17
N ILE A 101 20.93 -4.03 9.81
CA ILE A 101 21.25 -5.02 10.84
C ILE A 101 22.16 -6.12 10.26
N LEU A 102 21.88 -6.56 9.03
CA LEU A 102 22.67 -7.55 8.31
C LEU A 102 23.97 -6.96 7.69
N SER A 103 24.29 -5.71 7.98
CA SER A 103 25.52 -5.02 7.54
C SER A 103 25.71 -4.99 6.01
N PHE A 104 24.61 -4.92 5.24
CA PHE A 104 24.70 -4.72 3.80
C PHE A 104 25.41 -3.41 3.44
N LYS A 105 26.24 -3.44 2.38
CA LYS A 105 26.92 -2.24 1.89
C LYS A 105 25.88 -1.19 1.44
N MET A 106 26.23 0.07 1.57
CA MET A 106 25.34 1.17 1.20
C MET A 106 24.96 1.16 -0.29
N SER A 107 25.85 0.69 -1.16
CA SER A 107 25.56 0.49 -2.58
C SER A 107 24.46 -0.53 -2.81
N ASP A 108 24.52 -1.66 -2.07
CA ASP A 108 23.55 -2.74 -2.21
C ASP A 108 22.19 -2.34 -1.68
N GLN A 109 22.16 -1.61 -0.54
CA GLN A 109 20.93 -1.01 -0.02
C GLN A 109 20.27 -0.09 -1.04
N TRP A 110 21.05 0.71 -1.78
CA TRP A 110 20.52 1.59 -2.82
C TRP A 110 19.89 0.81 -3.98
N TRP A 111 20.58 -0.22 -4.50
CA TRP A 111 20.08 -1.05 -5.58
C TRP A 111 18.83 -1.83 -5.19
N VAL A 112 18.83 -2.46 -4.02
CA VAL A 112 17.68 -3.21 -3.53
C VAL A 112 16.47 -2.29 -3.36
N MET A 113 16.66 -1.10 -2.76
CA MET A 113 15.56 -0.14 -2.59
C MET A 113 15.07 0.42 -3.92
N LEU A 114 15.94 0.62 -4.91
CA LEU A 114 15.55 1.04 -6.24
C LEU A 114 14.67 -0.02 -6.92
N ILE A 115 15.14 -1.27 -6.91
CA ILE A 115 14.37 -2.40 -7.47
C ILE A 115 13.03 -2.52 -6.74
N TYR A 116 13.03 -2.53 -5.41
CA TYR A 116 11.83 -2.64 -4.59
C TYR A 116 10.81 -1.51 -4.85
N ALA A 117 11.29 -0.29 -5.09
CA ALA A 117 10.43 0.84 -5.38
C ALA A 117 9.82 0.80 -6.79
N LEU A 118 10.54 0.23 -7.77
CA LEU A 118 10.18 0.29 -9.20
C LEU A 118 9.65 -1.03 -9.77
N ILE A 119 9.60 -2.13 -9.00
CA ILE A 119 8.99 -3.37 -9.49
C ILE A 119 7.55 -3.07 -9.93
N PRO A 120 7.20 -3.31 -11.22
CA PRO A 120 5.91 -2.90 -11.77
C PRO A 120 4.72 -3.54 -11.04
N THR A 121 4.82 -4.82 -10.71
CA THR A 121 3.78 -5.53 -9.96
C THR A 121 3.56 -4.91 -8.58
N SER A 122 4.62 -4.69 -7.80
CA SER A 122 4.52 -4.00 -6.51
C SER A 122 3.94 -2.60 -6.66
N LEU A 123 4.36 -1.85 -7.70
CA LEU A 123 3.87 -0.51 -7.95
C LEU A 123 2.37 -0.49 -8.20
N MET A 124 1.86 -1.39 -9.02
CA MET A 124 0.44 -1.48 -9.35
C MET A 124 -0.38 -1.95 -8.15
N TYR A 125 -0.01 -3.07 -7.53
CA TYR A 125 -0.80 -3.67 -6.44
C TYR A 125 -0.81 -2.84 -5.16
N THR A 126 0.29 -2.16 -4.82
CA THR A 126 0.33 -1.31 -3.63
C THR A 126 -0.19 0.12 -3.85
N SER A 127 -0.56 0.46 -5.09
CA SER A 127 -1.16 1.76 -5.43
C SER A 127 -2.68 1.71 -5.57
N VAL A 128 -3.26 0.53 -5.44
CA VAL A 128 -4.70 0.29 -5.49
C VAL A 128 -5.13 -0.46 -4.23
N THR A 129 -6.43 -0.44 -3.94
CA THR A 129 -7.01 -1.18 -2.82
C THR A 129 -7.11 -2.66 -3.19
N LEU A 130 -5.97 -3.33 -3.29
CA LEU A 130 -5.91 -4.75 -3.61
C LEU A 130 -5.33 -5.54 -2.44
N ARG A 131 -5.88 -6.72 -2.23
CA ARG A 131 -5.26 -7.75 -1.43
C ARG A 131 -4.24 -8.48 -2.30
N GLU A 132 -2.96 -8.45 -1.93
CA GLU A 132 -2.02 -9.42 -2.46
C GLU A 132 -2.37 -10.80 -1.89
N PRO A 133 -2.51 -11.84 -2.71
CA PRO A 133 -2.54 -13.20 -2.21
C PRO A 133 -1.14 -13.51 -1.66
N PHE A 134 -1.02 -13.56 -0.33
CA PHE A 134 0.12 -14.18 0.32
C PHE A 134 -0.12 -15.67 0.43
#